data_73f24e9ce254db997fc5996c48e9f0ce
#
_entry.id   73f24e9ce254db997fc5996c48e9f0ce
#
_cell.length_a   1.000
_cell.length_b   1.000
_cell.length_c   1.000
_cell.angle_alpha   90.00
_cell.angle_beta   90.00
_cell.angle_gamma   90.00
#
_symmetry.space_group_name_H-M   'P 1'
#
loop_
_entity.id
_entity.type
_entity.pdbx_description
1 polymer ?
#
loop_
_entity_poly.entity_id
_entity_poly.type
_entity_poly.pdbx_seq_one_letter_code
_entity_poly.pdbx_strand_id
1 'polypeptide(L)' 'MTEKISEYYVLYCCDDRTYMSSFNYWTEEISKAIRFKTKECAKKSKEKYSDDVKIVKVKVSYLIEVMD' A
#
# COMPACT_ATOMS: atom_id res chain seq x y z
N MET A 1 -12.02 20.12 -15.20
CA MET A 1 -11.33 19.54 -14.04
C MET A 1 -11.94 18.21 -13.69
N THR A 2 -11.13 17.19 -13.54
CA THR A 2 -11.58 15.82 -13.28
C THR A 2 -10.88 15.29 -12.04
N GLU A 3 -11.62 14.61 -11.18
CA GLU A 3 -11.05 13.94 -10.02
C GLU A 3 -10.99 12.44 -10.28
N LYS A 4 -9.82 11.84 -10.01
CA LYS A 4 -9.62 10.42 -10.14
C LYS A 4 -9.17 9.88 -8.78
N ILE A 5 -9.84 8.81 -8.32
CA ILE A 5 -9.48 8.14 -7.07
C ILE A 5 -8.90 6.79 -7.41
N SER A 6 -7.74 6.50 -6.84
CA SER A 6 -7.06 5.22 -6.97
C SER A 6 -6.97 4.57 -5.60
N GLU A 7 -7.25 3.27 -5.53
CA GLU A 7 -7.16 2.51 -4.29
C GLU A 7 -6.19 1.35 -4.46
N TYR A 8 -5.40 1.09 -3.42
CA TYR A 8 -4.51 -0.06 -3.39
C TYR A 8 -4.29 -0.50 -1.95
N TYR A 9 -3.62 -1.62 -1.77
CA TYR A 9 -3.35 -2.17 -0.45
C TYR A 9 -1.85 -2.28 -0.23
N VAL A 10 -1.42 -2.08 1.01
CA VAL A 10 -0.03 -2.26 1.43
C VAL A 10 0.01 -3.10 2.69
N LEU A 11 1.16 -3.72 2.96
CA LEU A 11 1.40 -4.42 4.22
C LEU A 11 2.14 -3.50 5.18
N TYR A 12 1.64 -3.42 6.39
CA TYR A 12 2.17 -2.54 7.43
C TYR A 12 2.55 -3.36 8.65
N CYS A 13 3.79 -3.19 9.13
CA CYS A 13 4.25 -3.81 10.36
C CYS A 13 4.01 -2.86 11.53
N CYS A 14 3.13 -3.27 12.45
CA CYS A 14 2.76 -2.42 13.59
C CYS A 14 3.90 -2.20 14.56
N ASP A 15 4.77 -3.20 14.76
CA ASP A 15 5.88 -3.10 15.69
C ASP A 15 6.92 -2.07 15.24
N ASP A 16 7.32 -2.14 13.98
CA ASP A 16 8.35 -1.28 13.43
C ASP A 16 7.81 0.00 12.80
N ARG A 17 6.49 0.08 12.60
CA ARG A 17 5.83 1.18 11.90
C ARG A 17 6.37 1.37 10.50
N THR A 18 6.55 0.24 9.80
CA THR A 18 7.10 0.22 8.44
C THR A 18 6.17 -0.49 7.47
N TYR A 19 6.37 -0.21 6.19
CA TYR A 19 5.62 -0.83 5.10
C TYR A 19 6.53 -1.75 4.32
N MET A 20 5.99 -2.86 3.82
CA MET A 20 6.78 -3.76 2.98
C MET A 20 7.09 -3.11 1.64
N SER A 21 8.38 -2.93 1.33
CA SER A 21 8.82 -2.33 0.08
C SER A 21 9.21 -3.39 -0.97
N SER A 22 9.69 -4.55 -0.51
CA SER A 22 9.96 -5.70 -1.35
C SER A 22 10.09 -6.92 -0.46
N PHE A 23 10.36 -8.10 -1.04
CA PHE A 23 10.51 -9.31 -0.25
C PHE A 23 11.61 -9.13 0.81
N ASN A 24 11.24 -9.24 2.08
CA ASN A 24 12.11 -9.07 3.26
C ASN A 24 12.67 -7.66 3.46
N TYR A 25 12.15 -6.64 2.75
CA TYR A 25 12.56 -5.26 2.95
C TYR A 25 11.39 -4.40 3.40
N TRP A 26 11.65 -3.50 4.33
CA TRP A 26 10.65 -2.64 4.93
C TRP A 26 11.11 -1.18 4.89
N THR A 27 10.16 -0.27 4.78
CA THR A 27 10.42 1.16 4.67
C THR A 27 9.44 1.96 5.51
N GLU A 28 9.88 3.09 6.04
CA GLU A 28 9.01 4.03 6.73
C GLU A 28 8.19 4.88 5.75
N GLU A 29 8.56 4.89 4.47
CA GLU A 29 7.89 5.70 3.45
C GLU A 29 6.86 4.89 2.68
N ILE A 30 5.58 5.28 2.82
CA ILE A 30 4.48 4.60 2.13
C ILE A 30 4.62 4.69 0.60
N SER A 31 5.25 5.74 0.10
CA SER A 31 5.47 5.91 -1.34
C SER A 31 6.36 4.83 -1.95
N LYS A 32 7.19 4.20 -1.13
CA LYS A 32 8.08 3.11 -1.56
C LYS A 32 7.51 1.73 -1.30
N ALA A 33 6.33 1.63 -0.71
CA ALA A 33 5.70 0.35 -0.39
C ALA A 33 5.21 -0.36 -1.65
N ILE A 34 5.24 -1.69 -1.62
CA ILE A 34 4.62 -2.49 -2.67
C ILE A 34 3.11 -2.27 -2.65
N ARG A 35 2.54 -2.03 -3.81
CA ARG A 35 1.11 -1.80 -3.98
C ARG A 35 0.43 -3.06 -4.48
N PHE A 36 -0.50 -3.57 -3.71
CA PHE A 36 -1.34 -4.70 -4.11
C PHE A 36 -2.66 -4.16 -4.64
N LYS A 37 -3.07 -4.62 -5.81
CA LYS A 37 -4.32 -4.16 -6.43
C LYS A 37 -5.55 -4.67 -5.72
N THR A 38 -5.46 -5.87 -5.14
CA THR A 38 -6.59 -6.51 -4.47
C THR A 38 -6.21 -6.90 -3.05
N LYS A 39 -7.23 -7.02 -2.20
CA LYS A 39 -7.05 -7.47 -0.82
C LYS A 39 -6.52 -8.91 -0.77
N GLU A 40 -6.96 -9.75 -1.69
CA GLU A 40 -6.54 -11.15 -1.77
C GLU A 40 -5.04 -11.27 -2.04
N CYS A 41 -4.51 -10.45 -2.94
CA CYS A 41 -3.07 -10.42 -3.21
C CYS A 41 -2.27 -10.02 -1.98
N ALA A 42 -2.73 -9.00 -1.26
CA ALA A 42 -2.10 -8.56 -0.02
C ALA A 42 -2.16 -9.65 1.05
N LYS A 43 -3.29 -10.36 1.13
CA LYS A 43 -3.51 -11.44 2.08
C LYS A 43 -2.54 -12.60 1.86
N LYS A 44 -2.32 -12.98 0.61
CA LYS A 44 -1.37 -14.05 0.27
C LYS A 44 0.04 -13.69 0.69
N SER A 45 0.47 -12.48 0.46
CA SER A 45 1.78 -12.01 0.91
C SER A 45 1.87 -11.94 2.44
N LYS A 46 0.80 -11.51 3.09
CA LYS A 46 0.75 -11.41 4.55
C LYS A 46 0.90 -12.77 5.24
N GLU A 47 0.43 -13.85 4.63
CA GLU A 47 0.51 -15.19 5.21
C GLU A 47 1.94 -15.63 5.53
N LYS A 48 2.94 -15.02 4.91
CA LYS A 48 4.35 -15.32 5.13
C LYS A 48 4.91 -14.60 6.36
N TYR A 49 4.12 -13.72 6.98
CA TYR A 49 4.57 -12.88 8.08
C TYR A 49 3.73 -13.11 9.32
N SER A 50 4.18 -12.53 10.45
CA SER A 50 3.47 -12.65 11.72
C SER A 50 2.18 -11.84 11.77
N ASP A 51 1.39 -12.03 12.83
CA ASP A 51 0.15 -11.30 13.04
C ASP A 51 0.35 -9.79 13.25
N ASP A 52 1.59 -9.36 13.50
CA ASP A 52 1.92 -7.94 13.63
C ASP A 52 1.83 -7.18 12.31
N VAL A 53 1.81 -7.92 11.20
CA VAL A 53 1.66 -7.34 9.87
C VAL A 53 0.18 -7.23 9.54
N LYS A 54 -0.25 -6.03 9.17
CA LYS A 54 -1.64 -5.73 8.84
C LYS A 54 -1.77 -5.28 7.40
N ILE A 55 -2.95 -5.49 6.83
CA ILE A 55 -3.28 -4.98 5.50
C ILE A 55 -3.90 -3.60 5.67
N VAL A 56 -3.34 -2.61 4.98
CA VAL A 56 -3.83 -1.24 5.01
C VAL A 56 -4.33 -0.85 3.63
N LYS A 57 -5.54 -0.31 3.56
CA LYS A 57 -6.11 0.21 2.32
C LYS A 57 -5.71 1.68 2.17
N VAL A 58 -5.15 2.03 1.03
CA VAL A 58 -4.72 3.39 0.73
C VAL A 58 -5.58 3.95 -0.40
N LYS A 59 -6.10 5.16 -0.20
CA LYS A 59 -6.82 5.90 -1.23
C LYS A 59 -5.99 7.11 -1.62
N VAL A 60 -5.79 7.27 -2.92
CA VAL A 60 -5.10 8.43 -3.47
C VAL A 60 -6.05 9.17 -4.40
N SER A 61 -6.24 10.44 -4.14
CA SER A 61 -7.11 11.30 -4.95
C SER A 61 -6.24 12.20 -5.82
N TYR A 62 -6.51 12.19 -7.12
CA TYR A 62 -5.83 13.03 -8.09
C TYR A 62 -6.81 14.05 -8.66
N LEU A 63 -6.43 15.31 -8.62
CA LEU A 63 -7.17 16.35 -9.30
C LEU A 63 -6.50 16.60 -10.64
N ILE A 64 -7.23 16.32 -11.72
CA ILE A 64 -6.69 16.39 -13.07
C ILE A 64 -7.28 17.58 -13.77
N GLU A 65 -6.41 18.47 -14.25
CA GLU A 65 -6.81 19.65 -15.03
C GLU A 65 -6.11 19.58 -16.39
N VAL A 66 -6.91 19.61 -17.46
CA VAL A 66 -6.37 19.59 -18.81
C VAL A 66 -6.03 21.03 -19.21
N MET A 67 -4.77 21.24 -19.55
CA MET A 67 -4.25 22.54 -19.98
C MET A 67 -3.69 22.42 -21.39
N ASP A 68 -4.33 23.07 -22.30
CA ASP A 68 -3.92 23.07 -23.70
C ASP A 68 -2.80 24.07 -23.97
#